data_33e37dd1ba04c89831c34bb37ecbd85e
#
_entry.id   33e37dd1ba04c89831c34bb37ecbd85e
#
_cell.length_a   1.000
_cell.length_b   1.000
_cell.length_c   1.000
_cell.angle_alpha   90.00
_cell.angle_beta   90.00
_cell.angle_gamma   90.00
#
_symmetry.space_group_name_H-M   'P 1'
#
loop_
_entity.id
_entity.type
_entity.pdbx_description
1 polymer ?
#
loop_
_entity_poly.entity_id
_entity_poly.type
_entity_poly.pdbx_seq_one_letter_code
_entity_poly.pdbx_strand_id
1 'polypeptide(L)'
;MNTPTLSRSECNVLRGLAIIGIFLHNYCHWIGSIVKENEYQYFQRNVDWLNQVWVNPDLNLPFHLISFFGHYGVPVFLFLSAYGLVLKYEAKPHLDPSTQFVNINGKTMWNWNEPLRFIRYHYLKLFKMMIVGFVAFTMLDYITYGPHKYATLDVVAMLGMFNNILPDPDRIIWPGPFWFFGLMLQLYIVYRLFIYRKHWGFTVGLMVVCIVIQIALGWDNPESEAMNRYRYNFMGGMLPFGLGVLYARYGEKILMTFHHNVTNFFGIIFCCSIIYSLSGSMMGWTFVPLFICLLSVLTAKFLSGVNWLSGVNRILEWMGGISAALFVCHPITRKIFIPISRQGDMYAGLLLYIVSSICLAWLFTQLMKKIPNPKL
;
A
#
# COMPACT_ATOMS: atom_id res chain seq x y z
N MET A 1 -11.69 -23.07 15.61
CA MET A 1 -11.28 -21.82 14.91
C MET A 1 -9.77 -21.81 14.96
N ASN A 2 -9.10 -21.88 13.81
CA ASN A 2 -7.64 -21.77 13.78
C ASN A 2 -7.23 -20.39 14.26
N THR A 3 -6.21 -20.32 15.09
CA THR A 3 -5.64 -19.05 15.54
C THR A 3 -5.12 -18.28 14.34
N PRO A 4 -5.31 -16.95 14.24
CA PRO A 4 -4.79 -16.16 13.13
C PRO A 4 -3.27 -16.31 13.04
N THR A 5 -2.75 -16.54 11.83
CA THR A 5 -1.30 -16.69 11.58
C THR A 5 -0.50 -15.43 11.91
N LEU A 6 -1.12 -14.23 11.78
CA LEU A 6 -0.62 -12.96 12.31
C LEU A 6 -1.57 -12.44 13.37
N SER A 7 -1.04 -12.10 14.54
CA SER A 7 -1.76 -11.42 15.60
C SER A 7 -2.11 -9.99 15.21
N ARG A 8 -3.04 -9.37 15.95
CA ARG A 8 -3.39 -7.96 15.76
C ARG A 8 -2.21 -7.02 15.99
N SER A 9 -1.37 -7.32 16.97
CA SER A 9 -0.15 -6.56 17.27
C SER A 9 0.83 -6.65 16.11
N GLU A 10 1.14 -7.86 15.61
CA GLU A 10 2.00 -8.07 14.43
C GLU A 10 1.48 -7.32 13.19
N CYS A 11 0.17 -7.35 12.93
CA CYS A 11 -0.41 -6.56 11.84
C CYS A 11 -0.21 -5.04 12.03
N ASN A 12 -0.28 -4.53 13.26
CA ASN A 12 -0.03 -3.12 13.53
C ASN A 12 1.45 -2.77 13.41
N VAL A 13 2.36 -3.62 13.85
CA VAL A 13 3.81 -3.47 13.65
C VAL A 13 4.13 -3.36 12.17
N LEU A 14 3.58 -4.24 11.34
CA LEU A 14 3.76 -4.20 9.89
C LEU A 14 3.20 -2.93 9.25
N ARG A 15 2.02 -2.46 9.69
CA ARG A 15 1.49 -1.17 9.24
C ARG A 15 2.40 -0.01 9.62
N GLY A 16 3.01 -0.07 10.81
CA GLY A 16 3.98 0.91 11.29
C GLY A 16 5.22 0.97 10.40
N LEU A 17 5.82 -0.18 10.10
CA LEU A 17 6.96 -0.27 9.18
C LEU A 17 6.61 0.24 7.78
N ALA A 18 5.48 -0.22 7.24
CA ALA A 18 5.03 0.15 5.91
C ALA A 18 4.76 1.65 5.78
N ILE A 19 4.10 2.28 6.76
CA ILE A 19 3.82 3.71 6.70
C ILE A 19 5.09 4.54 6.85
N ILE A 20 6.05 4.11 7.67
CA ILE A 20 7.37 4.76 7.79
C ILE A 20 8.06 4.77 6.42
N GLY A 21 8.12 3.62 5.75
CA GLY A 21 8.65 3.56 4.38
C GLY A 21 7.96 4.52 3.43
N ILE A 22 6.63 4.47 3.35
CA ILE A 22 5.83 5.28 2.42
C ILE A 22 6.01 6.79 2.64
N PHE A 23 5.83 7.27 3.88
CA PHE A 23 5.87 8.72 4.07
C PHE A 23 7.28 9.29 3.92
N LEU A 24 8.33 8.56 4.33
CA LEU A 24 9.72 8.97 4.11
C LEU A 24 10.08 8.93 2.62
N HIS A 25 9.70 7.86 1.91
CA HIS A 25 9.83 7.77 0.45
C HIS A 25 9.20 8.98 -0.24
N ASN A 26 7.94 9.29 0.10
CA ASN A 26 7.21 10.43 -0.47
C ASN A 26 7.86 11.80 -0.21
N TYR A 27 8.78 11.91 0.71
CA TYR A 27 9.60 13.11 0.90
C TYR A 27 10.87 13.05 0.06
N CYS A 28 11.62 11.95 0.18
CA CYS A 28 12.95 11.81 -0.41
C CYS A 28 12.93 11.85 -1.95
N HIS A 29 11.96 11.19 -2.59
CA HIS A 29 11.90 11.10 -4.05
C HIS A 29 11.62 12.46 -4.74
N TRP A 30 11.11 13.44 -4.01
CA TRP A 30 10.90 14.80 -4.52
C TRP A 30 12.15 15.68 -4.51
N ILE A 31 13.26 15.21 -3.95
CA ILE A 31 14.56 15.90 -3.95
C ILE A 31 15.29 15.53 -5.25
N GLY A 32 15.67 16.53 -6.05
CA GLY A 32 16.20 16.31 -7.40
C GLY A 32 17.55 15.58 -7.45
N SER A 33 18.38 15.71 -6.41
CA SER A 33 19.68 15.05 -6.26
C SER A 33 19.60 13.61 -5.73
N ILE A 34 18.41 13.09 -5.43
CA ILE A 34 18.19 11.77 -4.85
C ILE A 34 17.64 10.82 -5.89
N VAL A 35 18.12 9.55 -5.86
CA VAL A 35 17.69 8.46 -6.75
C VAL A 35 16.17 8.35 -6.77
N LYS A 36 15.59 8.14 -7.96
CA LYS A 36 14.15 7.93 -8.16
C LYS A 36 13.82 6.44 -8.04
N GLU A 37 12.58 6.19 -7.66
CA GLU A 37 12.00 4.85 -7.57
C GLU A 37 11.52 4.31 -8.92
N ASN A 38 11.20 3.01 -8.92
CA ASN A 38 10.46 2.32 -9.96
C ASN A 38 9.12 1.84 -9.37
N GLU A 39 8.16 2.76 -9.15
CA GLU A 39 6.87 2.42 -8.52
C GLU A 39 5.82 2.04 -9.57
N TYR A 40 5.63 2.89 -10.60
CA TYR A 40 4.58 2.72 -11.61
C TYR A 40 5.11 2.26 -12.96
N GLN A 41 6.35 2.55 -13.23
CA GLN A 41 7.08 2.20 -14.45
C GLN A 41 8.46 1.69 -14.06
N TYR A 42 9.12 0.97 -14.96
CA TYR A 42 10.48 0.51 -14.73
C TYR A 42 11.46 1.33 -15.58
N PHE A 43 12.35 2.03 -14.90
CA PHE A 43 13.41 2.84 -15.51
C PHE A 43 14.77 2.25 -15.15
N GLN A 44 15.47 1.72 -16.14
CA GLN A 44 16.81 1.17 -15.92
C GLN A 44 17.78 2.24 -15.38
N ARG A 45 17.64 3.49 -15.83
CA ARG A 45 18.45 4.63 -15.35
C ARG A 45 18.38 4.85 -13.83
N ASN A 46 17.23 4.55 -13.19
CA ASN A 46 17.08 4.68 -11.73
C ASN A 46 17.88 3.60 -11.01
N VAL A 47 17.92 2.39 -11.57
CA VAL A 47 18.72 1.26 -11.06
C VAL A 47 20.21 1.56 -11.21
N ASP A 48 20.63 2.04 -12.38
CA ASP A 48 22.03 2.37 -12.68
C ASP A 48 22.52 3.48 -11.74
N TRP A 49 21.66 4.49 -11.47
CA TRP A 49 21.96 5.54 -10.50
C TRP A 49 22.09 5.00 -9.07
N LEU A 50 21.17 4.11 -8.63
CA LEU A 50 21.28 3.46 -7.34
C LEU A 50 22.60 2.69 -7.21
N ASN A 51 22.99 1.92 -8.25
CA ASN A 51 24.22 1.17 -8.24
C ASN A 51 25.46 2.07 -8.17
N GLN A 52 25.46 3.23 -8.85
CA GLN A 52 26.54 4.22 -8.75
C GLN A 52 26.69 4.77 -7.33
N VAL A 53 25.55 5.12 -6.70
CA VAL A 53 25.54 5.59 -5.29
C VAL A 53 25.99 4.50 -4.32
N TRP A 54 25.66 3.24 -4.61
CA TRP A 54 26.08 2.12 -3.77
C TRP A 54 27.60 1.86 -3.84
N VAL A 55 28.19 2.01 -5.02
CA VAL A 55 29.65 1.87 -5.22
C VAL A 55 30.42 3.06 -4.63
N ASN A 56 29.88 4.27 -4.74
CA ASN A 56 30.48 5.51 -4.22
C ASN A 56 29.51 6.21 -3.26
N PRO A 57 29.35 5.70 -2.03
CA PRO A 57 28.38 6.23 -1.09
C PRO A 57 28.75 7.63 -0.59
N ASP A 58 27.76 8.50 -0.57
CA ASP A 58 27.82 9.84 0.02
C ASP A 58 27.02 9.92 1.33
N LEU A 59 27.01 11.10 1.95
CA LEU A 59 26.25 11.36 3.18
C LEU A 59 24.72 11.24 2.96
N ASN A 60 24.26 11.23 1.71
CA ASN A 60 22.83 11.11 1.36
C ASN A 60 22.40 9.67 1.08
N LEU A 61 23.27 8.67 1.27
CA LEU A 61 22.95 7.25 1.07
C LEU A 61 21.60 6.84 1.71
N PRO A 62 21.27 7.24 2.96
CA PRO A 62 19.98 6.94 3.56
C PRO A 62 18.79 7.49 2.75
N PHE A 63 18.89 8.69 2.18
CA PHE A 63 17.85 9.27 1.32
C PHE A 63 17.67 8.48 0.04
N HIS A 64 18.77 8.06 -0.60
CA HIS A 64 18.73 7.25 -1.82
C HIS A 64 18.02 5.92 -1.58
N LEU A 65 18.37 5.21 -0.51
CA LEU A 65 17.76 3.93 -0.16
C LEU A 65 16.27 4.09 0.19
N ILE A 66 15.91 5.09 0.98
CA ILE A 66 14.52 5.37 1.34
C ILE A 66 13.71 5.77 0.09
N SER A 67 14.27 6.60 -0.77
CA SER A 67 13.62 7.01 -2.01
C SER A 67 13.37 5.84 -2.94
N PHE A 68 14.33 4.94 -3.10
CA PHE A 68 14.20 3.81 -4.03
C PHE A 68 13.31 2.69 -3.47
N PHE A 69 13.43 2.34 -2.18
CA PHE A 69 12.77 1.16 -1.61
C PHE A 69 11.53 1.47 -0.76
N GLY A 70 11.36 2.72 -0.30
CA GLY A 70 10.31 3.03 0.69
C GLY A 70 8.87 2.86 0.15
N HIS A 71 8.64 2.99 -1.16
CA HIS A 71 7.34 2.74 -1.80
C HIS A 71 6.85 1.29 -1.62
N TYR A 72 7.75 0.34 -1.35
CA TYR A 72 7.37 -1.06 -1.08
C TYR A 72 6.58 -1.26 0.23
N GLY A 73 6.36 -0.22 1.02
CA GLY A 73 5.33 -0.22 2.05
C GLY A 73 3.91 -0.43 1.50
N VAL A 74 3.63 -0.04 0.24
CA VAL A 74 2.31 -0.21 -0.40
C VAL A 74 1.93 -1.69 -0.54
N PRO A 75 2.74 -2.60 -1.11
CA PRO A 75 2.49 -4.04 -1.10
C PRO A 75 2.14 -4.61 0.28
N VAL A 76 2.77 -4.13 1.35
CA VAL A 76 2.46 -4.57 2.74
C VAL A 76 1.04 -4.18 3.13
N PHE A 77 0.60 -2.95 2.81
CA PHE A 77 -0.78 -2.53 3.07
C PHE A 77 -1.80 -3.33 2.27
N LEU A 78 -1.51 -3.64 1.01
CA LEU A 78 -2.38 -4.47 0.17
C LEU A 78 -2.51 -5.89 0.73
N PHE A 79 -1.39 -6.51 1.10
CA PHE A 79 -1.34 -7.81 1.76
C PHE A 79 -2.16 -7.83 3.06
N LEU A 80 -1.93 -6.89 3.97
CA LEU A 80 -2.63 -6.80 5.25
C LEU A 80 -4.13 -6.48 5.08
N SER A 81 -4.49 -5.71 4.06
CA SER A 81 -5.89 -5.42 3.75
C SER A 81 -6.63 -6.68 3.32
N ALA A 82 -6.06 -7.45 2.40
CA ALA A 82 -6.61 -8.72 1.95
C ALA A 82 -6.69 -9.75 3.08
N TYR A 83 -5.62 -9.87 3.88
CA TYR A 83 -5.57 -10.72 5.08
C TYR A 83 -6.74 -10.40 6.02
N GLY A 84 -6.94 -9.12 6.33
CA GLY A 84 -8.01 -8.65 7.19
C GLY A 84 -9.42 -8.90 6.63
N LEU A 85 -9.60 -8.82 5.29
CA LEU A 85 -10.88 -9.14 4.65
C LEU A 85 -11.26 -10.61 4.83
N VAL A 86 -10.32 -11.53 4.60
CA VAL A 86 -10.55 -12.96 4.78
C VAL A 86 -10.93 -13.27 6.22
N LEU A 87 -10.16 -12.76 7.19
CA LEU A 87 -10.45 -12.97 8.61
C LEU A 87 -11.81 -12.39 9.02
N LYS A 88 -12.20 -11.26 8.46
CA LYS A 88 -13.48 -10.61 8.80
C LYS A 88 -14.68 -11.29 8.16
N TYR A 89 -14.59 -11.72 6.92
CA TYR A 89 -15.75 -12.11 6.12
C TYR A 89 -15.81 -13.61 5.80
N GLU A 90 -14.69 -14.34 5.82
CA GLU A 90 -14.68 -15.76 5.50
C GLU A 90 -14.59 -16.66 6.73
N ALA A 91 -13.89 -16.20 7.80
CA ALA A 91 -13.73 -16.98 9.04
C ALA A 91 -15.00 -17.00 9.91
N LYS A 92 -15.99 -16.14 9.67
CA LYS A 92 -17.26 -16.12 10.39
C LYS A 92 -18.39 -16.73 9.57
N PRO A 93 -19.18 -17.65 10.12
CA PRO A 93 -20.29 -18.30 9.40
C PRO A 93 -21.49 -17.40 9.10
N HIS A 94 -21.46 -16.10 9.49
CA HIS A 94 -22.62 -15.21 9.48
C HIS A 94 -23.13 -14.74 8.09
N LEU A 95 -22.51 -15.16 7.01
CA LEU A 95 -23.08 -14.96 5.66
C LEU A 95 -23.31 -16.35 5.08
N ASP A 96 -24.54 -16.84 5.25
CA ASP A 96 -25.01 -18.07 4.62
C ASP A 96 -24.79 -17.98 3.10
N PRO A 97 -24.16 -18.98 2.46
CA PRO A 97 -24.08 -19.05 0.99
C PRO A 97 -25.44 -18.96 0.29
N SER A 98 -26.54 -19.37 0.95
CA SER A 98 -27.91 -19.26 0.46
C SER A 98 -28.34 -17.81 0.22
N THR A 99 -27.73 -16.80 0.89
CA THR A 99 -28.05 -15.38 0.67
C THR A 99 -27.47 -14.79 -0.62
N GLN A 100 -26.55 -15.51 -1.30
CA GLN A 100 -26.00 -15.08 -2.59
C GLN A 100 -26.99 -15.24 -3.75
N PHE A 101 -27.99 -16.08 -3.59
CA PHE A 101 -29.00 -16.33 -4.60
C PHE A 101 -30.39 -16.10 -4.00
N VAL A 102 -31.23 -15.39 -4.73
CA VAL A 102 -32.64 -15.15 -4.36
C VAL A 102 -33.51 -15.81 -5.40
N ASN A 103 -34.51 -16.53 -4.94
CA ASN A 103 -35.52 -17.11 -5.85
C ASN A 103 -36.61 -16.08 -6.12
N ILE A 104 -36.67 -15.55 -7.34
CA ILE A 104 -37.70 -14.63 -7.78
C ILE A 104 -38.47 -15.31 -8.90
N ASN A 105 -39.76 -15.57 -8.68
CA ASN A 105 -40.65 -16.19 -9.65
C ASN A 105 -40.11 -17.55 -10.21
N GLY A 106 -39.59 -18.39 -9.35
CA GLY A 106 -39.06 -19.72 -9.75
C GLY A 106 -37.68 -19.69 -10.41
N LYS A 107 -37.06 -18.54 -10.58
CA LYS A 107 -35.67 -18.39 -11.10
C LYS A 107 -34.74 -18.01 -10.01
N THR A 108 -33.66 -18.80 -9.83
CA THR A 108 -32.56 -18.48 -8.92
C THR A 108 -31.70 -17.38 -9.55
N MET A 109 -31.75 -16.19 -8.97
CA MET A 109 -30.99 -15.02 -9.45
C MET A 109 -29.91 -14.62 -8.42
N TRP A 110 -28.81 -14.05 -8.94
CA TRP A 110 -27.76 -13.48 -8.08
C TRP A 110 -28.31 -12.30 -7.27
N ASN A 111 -28.11 -12.34 -5.95
CA ASN A 111 -28.50 -11.25 -5.06
C ASN A 111 -27.47 -10.12 -5.06
N TRP A 112 -27.70 -9.09 -5.85
CA TRP A 112 -26.80 -7.92 -5.94
C TRP A 112 -26.79 -7.05 -4.68
N ASN A 113 -27.77 -7.17 -3.78
CA ASN A 113 -27.85 -6.33 -2.57
C ASN A 113 -26.64 -6.54 -1.65
N GLU A 114 -26.18 -7.76 -1.48
CA GLU A 114 -25.03 -8.08 -0.61
C GLU A 114 -23.70 -7.53 -1.16
N PRO A 115 -23.32 -7.75 -2.43
CA PRO A 115 -22.13 -7.12 -3.01
C PRO A 115 -22.17 -5.59 -2.96
N LEU A 116 -23.31 -4.97 -3.31
CA LEU A 116 -23.46 -3.51 -3.29
C LEU A 116 -23.34 -2.94 -1.87
N ARG A 117 -23.93 -3.62 -0.87
CA ARG A 117 -23.80 -3.24 0.55
C ARG A 117 -22.35 -3.32 1.02
N PHE A 118 -21.62 -4.38 0.64
CA PHE A 118 -20.21 -4.52 0.93
C PHE A 118 -19.37 -3.39 0.30
N ILE A 119 -19.59 -3.11 -1.01
CA ILE A 119 -18.85 -2.06 -1.74
C ILE A 119 -19.15 -0.69 -1.13
N ARG A 120 -20.42 -0.38 -0.88
CA ARG A 120 -20.84 0.88 -0.23
C ARG A 120 -20.17 1.07 1.13
N TYR A 121 -20.14 0.02 1.95
CA TYR A 121 -19.49 0.07 3.26
C TYR A 121 -18.00 0.41 3.13
N HIS A 122 -17.28 -0.28 2.24
CA HIS A 122 -15.84 -0.07 2.06
C HIS A 122 -15.53 1.27 1.40
N TYR A 123 -16.34 1.71 0.44
CA TYR A 123 -16.26 3.06 -0.12
C TYR A 123 -16.39 4.13 0.97
N LEU A 124 -17.44 4.07 1.78
CA LEU A 124 -17.64 5.05 2.85
C LEU A 124 -16.52 5.02 3.91
N LYS A 125 -15.96 3.85 4.18
CA LYS A 125 -14.81 3.71 5.08
C LYS A 125 -13.54 4.37 4.51
N LEU A 126 -13.26 4.17 3.24
CA LEU A 126 -12.16 4.85 2.54
C LEU A 126 -12.40 6.35 2.44
N PHE A 127 -13.61 6.75 2.08
CA PHE A 127 -14.01 8.16 1.98
C PHE A 127 -13.83 8.93 3.28
N LYS A 128 -14.23 8.33 4.41
CA LYS A 128 -14.00 8.90 5.74
C LYS A 128 -12.53 9.21 6.00
N MET A 129 -11.63 8.33 5.56
CA MET A 129 -10.19 8.53 5.74
C MET A 129 -9.66 9.61 4.78
N MET A 130 -10.09 9.56 3.52
CA MET A 130 -9.60 10.42 2.44
C MET A 130 -10.03 11.87 2.60
N ILE A 131 -11.31 12.12 2.93
CA ILE A 131 -11.91 13.45 2.84
C ILE A 131 -11.23 14.50 3.72
N VAL A 132 -10.81 14.11 4.93
CA VAL A 132 -10.13 15.04 5.87
C VAL A 132 -8.79 15.50 5.29
N GLY A 133 -8.00 14.56 4.77
CA GLY A 133 -6.72 14.88 4.16
C GLY A 133 -6.88 15.64 2.84
N PHE A 134 -7.87 15.26 2.02
CA PHE A 134 -8.13 15.91 0.74
C PHE A 134 -8.48 17.40 0.93
N VAL A 135 -9.45 17.71 1.80
CA VAL A 135 -9.85 19.10 2.08
C VAL A 135 -8.69 19.90 2.66
N ALA A 136 -7.97 19.37 3.66
CA ALA A 136 -6.86 20.09 4.26
C ALA A 136 -5.72 20.33 3.26
N PHE A 137 -5.42 19.35 2.40
CA PHE A 137 -4.39 19.49 1.38
C PHE A 137 -4.78 20.51 0.30
N THR A 138 -6.00 20.45 -0.23
CA THR A 138 -6.45 21.38 -1.29
C THR A 138 -6.49 22.83 -0.80
N MET A 139 -6.88 23.04 0.46
CA MET A 139 -6.81 24.39 1.09
C MET A 139 -5.38 24.89 1.18
N LEU A 140 -4.44 24.07 1.65
CA LEU A 140 -3.02 24.42 1.70
C LEU A 140 -2.46 24.66 0.30
N ASP A 141 -2.80 23.80 -0.65
CA ASP A 141 -2.31 23.88 -2.02
C ASP A 141 -2.69 25.20 -2.67
N TYR A 142 -3.93 25.67 -2.43
CA TYR A 142 -4.42 26.94 -2.97
C TYR A 142 -3.67 28.16 -2.44
N ILE A 143 -3.33 28.18 -1.15
CA ILE A 143 -2.65 29.33 -0.50
C ILE A 143 -1.12 29.29 -0.63
N THR A 144 -0.55 28.22 -1.21
CA THR A 144 0.89 28.11 -1.42
C THR A 144 1.25 28.37 -2.88
N TYR A 145 2.53 28.67 -3.12
CA TYR A 145 3.04 28.91 -4.47
C TYR A 145 2.86 27.68 -5.38
N GLY A 146 2.45 27.93 -6.64
CA GLY A 146 2.27 26.91 -7.66
C GLY A 146 1.12 25.94 -7.34
N PRO A 147 -0.12 26.44 -7.11
CA PRO A 147 -1.26 25.58 -6.84
C PRO A 147 -1.54 24.66 -8.05
N HIS A 148 -1.99 23.44 -7.77
CA HIS A 148 -2.45 22.52 -8.81
C HIS A 148 -3.68 23.08 -9.54
N LYS A 149 -3.77 22.83 -10.85
CA LYS A 149 -4.95 23.20 -11.64
C LYS A 149 -6.01 22.12 -11.50
N TYR A 150 -7.01 22.36 -10.66
CA TYR A 150 -8.12 21.44 -10.45
C TYR A 150 -9.17 21.56 -11.55
N ALA A 151 -9.44 20.50 -12.29
CA ALA A 151 -10.61 20.39 -13.15
C ALA A 151 -11.78 19.76 -12.37
N THR A 152 -13.01 20.09 -12.72
CA THR A 152 -14.21 19.54 -12.06
C THR A 152 -14.23 18.01 -12.13
N LEU A 153 -13.90 17.44 -13.29
CA LEU A 153 -13.85 15.99 -13.48
C LEU A 153 -12.82 15.33 -12.55
N ASP A 154 -11.65 15.94 -12.36
CA ASP A 154 -10.58 15.43 -11.52
C ASP A 154 -11.03 15.37 -10.06
N VAL A 155 -11.70 16.41 -9.57
CA VAL A 155 -12.26 16.46 -8.21
C VAL A 155 -13.35 15.40 -8.02
N VAL A 156 -14.29 15.29 -8.98
CA VAL A 156 -15.35 14.26 -8.94
C VAL A 156 -14.75 12.85 -8.97
N ALA A 157 -13.75 12.63 -9.83
CA ALA A 157 -13.07 11.34 -9.94
C ALA A 157 -12.32 10.98 -8.65
N MET A 158 -11.68 11.95 -8.00
CA MET A 158 -11.02 11.77 -6.71
C MET A 158 -12.02 11.41 -5.62
N LEU A 159 -13.12 12.17 -5.49
CA LEU A 159 -14.17 11.90 -4.50
C LEU A 159 -14.87 10.57 -4.76
N GLY A 160 -15.07 10.20 -6.02
CA GLY A 160 -15.63 8.90 -6.44
C GLY A 160 -14.64 7.74 -6.40
N MET A 161 -13.33 8.00 -6.16
CA MET A 161 -12.25 6.99 -6.17
C MET A 161 -12.14 6.23 -7.49
N PHE A 162 -12.41 6.87 -8.63
CA PHE A 162 -12.23 6.31 -9.98
C PHE A 162 -11.19 7.06 -10.82
N ASN A 163 -10.45 7.98 -10.21
CA ASN A 163 -9.37 8.76 -10.80
C ASN A 163 -8.28 7.90 -11.48
N ASN A 164 -8.02 6.70 -10.95
CA ASN A 164 -7.02 5.77 -11.51
C ASN A 164 -7.40 5.21 -12.89
N ILE A 165 -8.69 5.24 -13.25
CA ILE A 165 -9.19 4.71 -14.53
C ILE A 165 -9.05 5.75 -15.65
N LEU A 166 -9.00 7.03 -15.30
CA LEU A 166 -8.90 8.13 -16.25
C LEU A 166 -7.50 8.16 -16.92
N PRO A 167 -7.39 8.75 -18.12
CA PRO A 167 -6.09 9.00 -18.75
C PRO A 167 -5.20 9.90 -17.88
N ASP A 168 -3.88 9.77 -18.02
CA ASP A 168 -2.87 10.60 -17.33
C ASP A 168 -3.05 10.65 -15.80
N PRO A 169 -3.03 9.50 -15.09
CA PRO A 169 -3.29 9.45 -13.65
C PRO A 169 -2.34 10.35 -12.84
N ASP A 170 -1.10 10.53 -13.28
CA ASP A 170 -0.10 11.41 -12.62
C ASP A 170 -0.55 12.88 -12.59
N ARG A 171 -1.34 13.30 -13.57
CA ARG A 171 -1.88 14.66 -13.64
C ARG A 171 -3.16 14.82 -12.84
N ILE A 172 -4.02 13.80 -12.87
CA ILE A 172 -5.38 13.86 -12.30
C ILE A 172 -5.35 13.61 -10.79
N ILE A 173 -4.47 12.73 -10.32
CA ILE A 173 -4.42 12.32 -8.92
C ILE A 173 -3.63 13.35 -8.10
N TRP A 174 -4.35 14.16 -7.32
CA TRP A 174 -3.73 15.15 -6.47
C TRP A 174 -4.45 15.30 -5.12
N PRO A 175 -3.72 15.12 -3.98
CA PRO A 175 -2.29 14.80 -3.87
C PRO A 175 -1.93 13.40 -4.36
N GLY A 176 -0.72 13.25 -4.92
CA GLY A 176 -0.26 12.02 -5.57
C GLY A 176 -0.56 10.72 -4.81
N PRO A 177 -0.21 10.57 -3.52
CA PRO A 177 -0.45 9.33 -2.77
C PRO A 177 -1.91 8.86 -2.73
N PHE A 178 -2.88 9.71 -3.07
CA PHE A 178 -4.30 9.37 -2.99
C PHE A 178 -4.79 8.40 -4.08
N TRP A 179 -3.94 8.06 -5.06
CA TRP A 179 -4.21 6.96 -5.99
C TRP A 179 -4.54 5.65 -5.27
N PHE A 180 -3.98 5.45 -4.07
CA PHE A 180 -4.18 4.28 -3.25
C PHE A 180 -5.66 4.04 -2.88
N PHE A 181 -6.48 5.09 -2.74
CA PHE A 181 -7.90 4.95 -2.43
C PHE A 181 -8.68 4.32 -3.61
N GLY A 182 -8.41 4.76 -4.83
CA GLY A 182 -8.99 4.18 -6.04
C GLY A 182 -8.57 2.71 -6.21
N LEU A 183 -7.28 2.42 -6.07
CA LEU A 183 -6.74 1.05 -6.10
C LEU A 183 -7.43 0.15 -5.05
N MET A 184 -7.54 0.62 -3.81
CA MET A 184 -8.16 -0.15 -2.73
C MET A 184 -9.64 -0.44 -2.99
N LEU A 185 -10.40 0.53 -3.51
CA LEU A 185 -11.79 0.31 -3.86
C LEU A 185 -11.94 -0.73 -4.97
N GLN A 186 -11.10 -0.65 -6.01
CA GLN A 186 -11.08 -1.65 -7.09
C GLN A 186 -10.77 -3.06 -6.54
N LEU A 187 -9.77 -3.20 -5.68
CA LEU A 187 -9.42 -4.49 -5.07
C LEU A 187 -10.53 -5.03 -4.15
N TYR A 188 -11.28 -4.18 -3.46
CA TYR A 188 -12.45 -4.61 -2.69
C TYR A 188 -13.58 -5.12 -3.60
N ILE A 189 -13.79 -4.48 -4.75
CA ILE A 189 -14.74 -4.94 -5.77
C ILE A 189 -14.30 -6.30 -6.32
N VAL A 190 -13.03 -6.43 -6.72
CA VAL A 190 -12.44 -7.69 -7.22
C VAL A 190 -12.55 -8.80 -6.17
N TYR A 191 -12.21 -8.50 -4.90
CA TYR A 191 -12.37 -9.46 -3.82
C TYR A 191 -13.80 -9.96 -3.70
N ARG A 192 -14.77 -9.05 -3.65
CA ARG A 192 -16.18 -9.43 -3.42
C ARG A 192 -16.78 -10.20 -4.59
N LEU A 193 -16.43 -9.88 -5.82
CA LEU A 193 -17.02 -10.49 -7.01
C LEU A 193 -16.30 -11.78 -7.45
N PHE A 194 -14.96 -11.82 -7.36
CA PHE A 194 -14.19 -12.87 -8.00
C PHE A 194 -13.43 -13.78 -7.01
N ILE A 195 -13.16 -13.34 -5.76
CA ILE A 195 -12.31 -14.07 -4.81
C ILE A 195 -13.11 -14.59 -3.61
N TYR A 196 -14.04 -13.83 -3.10
CA TYR A 196 -14.78 -14.13 -1.87
C TYR A 196 -15.39 -15.53 -1.90
N ARG A 197 -14.96 -16.39 -0.95
CA ARG A 197 -15.40 -17.80 -0.82
C ARG A 197 -15.25 -18.65 -2.09
N LYS A 198 -14.47 -18.21 -3.08
CA LYS A 198 -14.13 -19.01 -4.25
C LYS A 198 -12.93 -19.90 -3.97
N HIS A 199 -12.77 -20.94 -4.76
CA HIS A 199 -11.60 -21.83 -4.74
C HIS A 199 -10.32 -21.01 -4.91
N TRP A 200 -9.23 -21.41 -4.26
CA TRP A 200 -7.93 -20.72 -4.30
C TRP A 200 -7.42 -20.48 -5.74
N GLY A 201 -7.75 -21.40 -6.64
CA GLY A 201 -7.37 -21.30 -8.05
C GLY A 201 -7.85 -20.02 -8.73
N PHE A 202 -9.00 -19.44 -8.34
CA PHE A 202 -9.44 -18.13 -8.85
C PHE A 202 -8.49 -17.01 -8.43
N THR A 203 -8.02 -17.03 -7.18
CA THR A 203 -7.06 -16.02 -6.69
C THR A 203 -5.73 -16.17 -7.42
N VAL A 204 -5.19 -17.38 -7.53
CA VAL A 204 -3.95 -17.66 -8.25
C VAL A 204 -4.09 -17.32 -9.75
N GLY A 205 -5.21 -17.72 -10.38
CA GLY A 205 -5.47 -17.40 -11.78
C GLY A 205 -5.45 -15.89 -12.05
N LEU A 206 -6.12 -15.09 -11.21
CA LEU A 206 -6.07 -13.63 -11.30
C LEU A 206 -4.65 -13.08 -11.13
N MET A 207 -3.89 -13.58 -10.15
CA MET A 207 -2.49 -13.18 -9.95
C MET A 207 -1.65 -13.47 -11.19
N VAL A 208 -1.75 -14.69 -11.74
CA VAL A 208 -1.00 -15.12 -12.95
C VAL A 208 -1.38 -14.26 -14.14
N VAL A 209 -2.66 -14.04 -14.40
CA VAL A 209 -3.12 -13.17 -15.51
C VAL A 209 -2.54 -11.76 -15.38
N CYS A 210 -2.60 -11.18 -14.18
CA CYS A 210 -2.02 -9.86 -13.95
C CYS A 210 -0.50 -9.86 -14.16
N ILE A 211 0.24 -10.84 -13.65
CA ILE A 211 1.68 -10.95 -13.87
C ILE A 211 2.02 -11.05 -15.37
N VAL A 212 1.31 -11.91 -16.10
CA VAL A 212 1.53 -12.08 -17.55
C VAL A 212 1.31 -10.77 -18.31
N ILE A 213 0.24 -10.04 -17.99
CA ILE A 213 -0.03 -8.73 -18.60
C ILE A 213 1.09 -7.74 -18.25
N GLN A 214 1.56 -7.68 -17.00
CA GLN A 214 2.66 -6.80 -16.62
C GLN A 214 3.95 -7.11 -17.38
N ILE A 215 4.28 -8.40 -17.51
CA ILE A 215 5.45 -8.86 -18.26
C ILE A 215 5.31 -8.49 -19.74
N ALA A 216 4.15 -8.72 -20.34
CA ALA A 216 3.90 -8.38 -21.74
C ALA A 216 4.04 -6.87 -22.01
N LEU A 217 3.45 -6.02 -21.15
CA LEU A 217 3.59 -4.56 -21.25
C LEU A 217 5.05 -4.11 -21.08
N GLY A 218 5.76 -4.72 -20.13
CA GLY A 218 7.14 -4.37 -19.85
C GLY A 218 8.12 -4.89 -20.91
N TRP A 219 7.79 -5.97 -21.61
CA TRP A 219 8.56 -6.47 -22.73
C TRP A 219 8.53 -5.51 -23.93
N ASP A 220 7.37 -4.91 -24.17
CA ASP A 220 7.19 -3.92 -25.22
C ASP A 220 7.88 -2.59 -24.87
N ASN A 221 7.45 -1.98 -23.77
CA ASN A 221 8.05 -0.74 -23.24
C ASN A 221 7.78 -0.57 -21.74
N PRO A 222 8.78 -0.82 -20.87
CA PRO A 222 8.60 -0.72 -19.42
C PRO A 222 8.39 0.71 -18.90
N GLU A 223 8.71 1.73 -19.70
CA GLU A 223 8.50 3.15 -19.39
C GLU A 223 7.19 3.69 -20.00
N SER A 224 6.35 2.82 -20.58
CA SER A 224 5.12 3.23 -21.28
C SER A 224 4.05 3.76 -20.34
N GLU A 225 3.17 4.62 -20.85
CA GLU A 225 1.96 5.06 -20.18
C GLU A 225 0.99 3.88 -19.91
N ALA A 226 1.00 2.85 -20.74
CA ALA A 226 0.23 1.63 -20.51
C ALA A 226 0.69 0.90 -19.24
N MET A 227 2.00 0.82 -18.98
CA MET A 227 2.56 0.28 -17.74
C MET A 227 2.18 1.15 -16.54
N ASN A 228 2.27 2.47 -16.66
CA ASN A 228 1.86 3.44 -15.65
C ASN A 228 0.40 3.20 -15.24
N ARG A 229 -0.54 3.24 -16.19
CA ARG A 229 -1.96 2.99 -15.96
C ARG A 229 -2.24 1.60 -15.39
N TYR A 230 -1.50 0.58 -15.84
CA TYR A 230 -1.59 -0.77 -15.29
C TYR A 230 -1.30 -0.78 -13.80
N ARG A 231 -0.20 -0.12 -13.38
CA ARG A 231 0.27 -0.09 -11.99
C ARG A 231 -0.63 0.73 -11.06
N TYR A 232 -1.25 1.80 -11.54
CA TYR A 232 -2.22 2.58 -10.78
C TYR A 232 -3.52 1.82 -10.48
N ASN A 233 -3.84 0.75 -11.22
CA ASN A 233 -5.09 0.00 -11.10
C ASN A 233 -4.91 -1.34 -10.39
N PHE A 234 -6.03 -2.03 -10.10
CA PHE A 234 -6.05 -3.26 -9.30
C PHE A 234 -5.09 -4.34 -9.80
N MET A 235 -4.82 -4.37 -11.10
CA MET A 235 -3.93 -5.34 -11.71
C MET A 235 -2.50 -5.22 -11.14
N GLY A 236 -1.97 -4.00 -10.98
CA GLY A 236 -0.66 -3.76 -10.37
C GLY A 236 -0.59 -4.12 -8.88
N GLY A 237 -1.75 -4.08 -8.18
CA GLY A 237 -1.86 -4.45 -6.77
C GLY A 237 -2.26 -5.91 -6.52
N MET A 238 -2.60 -6.68 -7.58
CA MET A 238 -3.21 -8.00 -7.43
C MET A 238 -2.28 -9.03 -6.79
N LEU A 239 -0.98 -9.01 -7.10
CA LEU A 239 -0.01 -9.95 -6.55
C LEU A 239 0.07 -9.88 -5.02
N PRO A 240 0.43 -8.75 -4.37
CA PRO A 240 0.49 -8.68 -2.91
C PRO A 240 -0.89 -8.86 -2.25
N PHE A 241 -1.97 -8.39 -2.88
CA PHE A 241 -3.32 -8.58 -2.37
C PHE A 241 -3.72 -10.06 -2.40
N GLY A 242 -3.50 -10.76 -3.50
CA GLY A 242 -3.77 -12.20 -3.64
C GLY A 242 -2.96 -13.05 -2.66
N LEU A 243 -1.68 -12.69 -2.43
CA LEU A 243 -0.86 -13.32 -1.40
C LEU A 243 -1.44 -13.14 -0.01
N GLY A 244 -2.00 -11.97 0.32
CA GLY A 244 -2.69 -11.72 1.58
C GLY A 244 -3.92 -12.62 1.77
N VAL A 245 -4.71 -12.84 0.71
CA VAL A 245 -5.85 -13.79 0.71
C VAL A 245 -5.36 -15.22 0.97
N LEU A 246 -4.37 -15.68 0.21
CA LEU A 246 -3.84 -17.04 0.32
C LEU A 246 -3.19 -17.29 1.69
N TYR A 247 -2.45 -16.31 2.19
CA TYR A 247 -1.84 -16.39 3.50
C TYR A 247 -2.88 -16.47 4.64
N ALA A 248 -3.96 -15.71 4.55
CA ALA A 248 -5.04 -15.78 5.53
C ALA A 248 -5.76 -17.14 5.52
N ARG A 249 -5.89 -17.78 4.35
CA ARG A 249 -6.57 -19.08 4.20
C ARG A 249 -5.69 -20.27 4.52
N TYR A 250 -4.40 -20.20 4.19
CA TYR A 250 -3.50 -21.36 4.15
C TYR A 250 -2.16 -21.15 4.86
N GLY A 251 -1.88 -19.95 5.37
CA GLY A 251 -0.57 -19.57 5.92
C GLY A 251 -0.11 -20.46 7.07
N GLU A 252 -1.04 -20.95 7.90
CA GLU A 252 -0.73 -21.88 8.99
C GLU A 252 -0.09 -23.17 8.47
N LYS A 253 -0.54 -23.68 7.32
CA LYS A 253 -0.02 -24.90 6.71
C LYS A 253 1.34 -24.69 6.02
N ILE A 254 1.55 -23.50 5.47
CA ILE A 254 2.73 -23.18 4.65
C ILE A 254 3.92 -22.75 5.53
N LEU A 255 3.66 -22.05 6.63
CA LEU A 255 4.68 -21.38 7.45
C LEU A 255 4.93 -22.04 8.81
N MET A 256 4.51 -23.28 9.02
CA MET A 256 4.85 -24.05 10.23
C MET A 256 6.36 -24.16 10.50
N THR A 257 7.20 -23.80 9.52
CA THR A 257 8.66 -23.91 9.58
C THR A 257 9.37 -22.71 10.22
N PHE A 258 8.70 -21.56 10.40
CA PHE A 258 9.36 -20.31 10.82
C PHE A 258 9.14 -19.96 12.32
N HIS A 259 9.27 -20.95 13.19
CA HIS A 259 9.14 -20.75 14.64
C HIS A 259 10.42 -20.25 15.34
N HIS A 260 11.57 -20.30 14.66
CA HIS A 260 12.85 -19.92 15.26
C HIS A 260 13.31 -18.52 14.81
N ASN A 261 13.65 -17.67 15.78
CA ASN A 261 14.13 -16.30 15.52
C ASN A 261 15.37 -16.25 14.62
N VAL A 262 16.27 -17.23 14.75
CA VAL A 262 17.48 -17.36 13.91
C VAL A 262 17.08 -17.57 12.43
N THR A 263 16.15 -18.47 12.17
CA THR A 263 15.66 -18.74 10.80
C THR A 263 14.97 -17.50 10.22
N ASN A 264 14.17 -16.79 11.02
CA ASN A 264 13.54 -15.55 10.60
C ASN A 264 14.57 -14.47 10.26
N PHE A 265 15.62 -14.32 11.06
CA PHE A 265 16.69 -13.35 10.82
C PHE A 265 17.42 -13.62 9.49
N PHE A 266 17.87 -14.87 9.26
CA PHE A 266 18.50 -15.22 7.98
C PHE A 266 17.54 -15.11 6.80
N GLY A 267 16.27 -15.44 7.00
CA GLY A 267 15.21 -15.25 5.99
C GLY A 267 14.99 -13.77 5.63
N ILE A 268 15.09 -12.85 6.60
CA ILE A 268 15.04 -11.40 6.36
C ILE A 268 16.22 -10.96 5.49
N ILE A 269 17.46 -11.37 5.84
CA ILE A 269 18.65 -11.03 5.05
C ILE A 269 18.51 -11.58 3.61
N PHE A 270 18.09 -12.83 3.48
CA PHE A 270 17.87 -13.46 2.18
C PHE A 270 16.82 -12.68 1.34
N CYS A 271 15.68 -12.32 1.93
CA CYS A 271 14.66 -11.54 1.24
C CYS A 271 15.18 -10.16 0.82
N CYS A 272 15.92 -9.46 1.68
CA CYS A 272 16.51 -8.17 1.34
C CYS A 272 17.47 -8.29 0.15
N SER A 273 18.33 -9.31 0.15
CA SER A 273 19.27 -9.57 -0.96
C SER A 273 18.55 -9.89 -2.28
N ILE A 274 17.50 -10.71 -2.22
CA ILE A 274 16.68 -11.02 -3.39
C ILE A 274 15.92 -9.78 -3.90
N ILE A 275 15.32 -8.98 -3.02
CA ILE A 275 14.62 -7.75 -3.39
C ILE A 275 15.57 -6.81 -4.12
N TYR A 276 16.79 -6.61 -3.59
CA TYR A 276 17.81 -5.80 -4.24
C TYR A 276 18.14 -6.34 -5.65
N SER A 277 18.44 -7.63 -5.76
CA SER A 277 18.78 -8.28 -7.03
C SER A 277 17.63 -8.20 -8.05
N LEU A 278 16.40 -8.53 -7.63
CA LEU A 278 15.22 -8.49 -8.50
C LEU A 278 14.85 -7.07 -8.95
N SER A 279 15.12 -6.05 -8.11
CA SER A 279 14.90 -4.65 -8.49
C SER A 279 15.80 -4.18 -9.63
N GLY A 280 16.86 -4.94 -9.94
CA GLY A 280 17.82 -4.65 -11.01
C GLY A 280 17.35 -4.94 -12.44
N SER A 281 16.17 -5.55 -12.62
CA SER A 281 15.63 -5.86 -13.95
C SER A 281 14.11 -5.74 -13.97
N MET A 282 13.53 -5.40 -15.11
CA MET A 282 12.07 -5.29 -15.28
C MET A 282 11.35 -6.61 -14.93
N MET A 283 11.88 -7.73 -15.36
CA MET A 283 11.31 -9.05 -15.06
C MET A 283 11.35 -9.33 -13.56
N GLY A 284 12.50 -9.09 -12.91
CA GLY A 284 12.67 -9.25 -11.46
C GLY A 284 11.75 -8.31 -10.67
N TRP A 285 11.67 -7.04 -11.05
CA TRP A 285 10.83 -6.03 -10.43
C TRP A 285 9.35 -6.45 -10.33
N THR A 286 8.85 -7.17 -11.34
CA THR A 286 7.49 -7.73 -11.32
C THR A 286 7.25 -8.66 -10.12
N PHE A 287 8.27 -9.37 -9.66
CA PHE A 287 8.17 -10.33 -8.55
C PHE A 287 8.59 -9.77 -7.19
N VAL A 288 9.16 -8.58 -7.11
CA VAL A 288 9.56 -7.95 -5.84
C VAL A 288 8.43 -7.95 -4.80
N PRO A 289 7.15 -7.65 -5.12
CA PRO A 289 6.07 -7.66 -4.14
C PRO A 289 5.86 -9.02 -3.44
N LEU A 290 6.20 -10.13 -4.08
CA LEU A 290 6.17 -11.47 -3.45
C LEU A 290 7.15 -11.54 -2.26
N PHE A 291 8.39 -11.10 -2.49
CA PHE A 291 9.43 -11.12 -1.46
C PHE A 291 9.22 -10.05 -0.39
N ILE A 292 8.60 -8.93 -0.72
CA ILE A 292 8.15 -7.92 0.25
C ILE A 292 7.10 -8.51 1.20
N CYS A 293 6.12 -9.26 0.70
CA CYS A 293 5.13 -9.92 1.54
C CYS A 293 5.78 -10.99 2.46
N LEU A 294 6.70 -11.78 1.92
CA LEU A 294 7.46 -12.76 2.70
C LEU A 294 8.33 -12.08 3.77
N LEU A 295 9.10 -11.06 3.37
CA LEU A 295 9.91 -10.24 4.28
C LEU A 295 9.07 -9.67 5.43
N SER A 296 7.86 -9.18 5.11
CA SER A 296 6.95 -8.62 6.12
C SER A 296 6.55 -9.66 7.17
N VAL A 297 6.16 -10.87 6.73
CA VAL A 297 5.80 -11.95 7.66
C VAL A 297 6.98 -12.35 8.54
N LEU A 298 8.16 -12.56 7.94
CA LEU A 298 9.39 -12.91 8.67
C LEU A 298 9.76 -11.83 9.69
N THR A 299 9.68 -10.55 9.29
CA THR A 299 9.97 -9.41 10.16
C THR A 299 9.00 -9.35 11.35
N ALA A 300 7.68 -9.54 11.11
CA ALA A 300 6.71 -9.56 12.19
C ALA A 300 7.01 -10.68 13.20
N LYS A 301 7.30 -11.89 12.71
CA LYS A 301 7.63 -13.04 13.56
C LYS A 301 8.95 -12.85 14.32
N PHE A 302 9.97 -12.31 13.66
CA PHE A 302 11.25 -11.99 14.30
C PHE A 302 11.09 -10.96 15.42
N LEU A 303 10.45 -9.83 15.13
CA LEU A 303 10.24 -8.77 16.10
C LEU A 303 9.40 -9.23 17.30
N SER A 304 8.39 -10.06 17.07
CA SER A 304 7.54 -10.61 18.16
C SER A 304 8.28 -11.65 19.00
N GLY A 305 9.26 -12.35 18.43
CA GLY A 305 10.02 -13.41 19.09
C GLY A 305 11.23 -12.90 19.89
N VAL A 306 11.59 -11.61 19.81
CA VAL A 306 12.82 -11.04 20.40
C VAL A 306 12.47 -10.04 21.50
N ASN A 307 12.60 -10.44 22.76
CA ASN A 307 12.16 -9.66 23.94
C ASN A 307 12.81 -8.28 24.07
N TRP A 308 14.09 -8.14 23.74
CA TRP A 308 14.78 -6.85 23.84
C TRP A 308 14.32 -5.82 22.80
N LEU A 309 13.62 -6.25 21.74
CA LEU A 309 12.99 -5.39 20.75
C LEU A 309 11.57 -4.93 21.15
N SER A 310 11.09 -5.27 22.33
CA SER A 310 9.74 -4.92 22.81
C SER A 310 9.47 -3.41 22.77
N GLY A 311 10.48 -2.57 23.01
CA GLY A 311 10.38 -1.11 22.89
C GLY A 311 10.12 -0.67 21.43
N VAL A 312 10.88 -1.24 20.50
CA VAL A 312 10.73 -0.99 19.05
C VAL A 312 9.34 -1.45 18.59
N ASN A 313 8.91 -2.65 19.00
CA ASN A 313 7.59 -3.16 18.68
C ASN A 313 6.48 -2.20 19.11
N ARG A 314 6.58 -1.65 20.33
CA ARG A 314 5.59 -0.72 20.87
C ARG A 314 5.50 0.58 20.05
N ILE A 315 6.65 1.11 19.62
CA ILE A 315 6.71 2.29 18.76
C ILE A 315 6.08 1.98 17.39
N LEU A 316 6.45 0.86 16.77
CA LEU A 316 5.90 0.45 15.47
C LEU A 316 4.40 0.16 15.54
N GLU A 317 3.93 -0.48 16.62
CA GLU A 317 2.50 -0.72 16.84
C GLU A 317 1.71 0.59 16.97
N TRP A 318 2.27 1.57 17.70
CA TRP A 318 1.70 2.91 17.79
C TRP A 318 1.66 3.62 16.44
N MET A 319 2.76 3.58 15.67
CA MET A 319 2.82 4.10 14.30
C MET A 319 1.77 3.43 13.39
N GLY A 320 1.60 2.12 13.51
CA GLY A 320 0.54 1.39 12.82
C GLY A 320 -0.86 1.87 13.17
N GLY A 321 -1.07 2.27 14.43
CA GLY A 321 -2.34 2.82 14.92
C GLY A 321 -2.72 4.17 14.29
N ILE A 322 -1.73 5.01 13.92
CA ILE A 322 -1.92 6.31 13.27
C ILE A 322 -1.67 6.28 11.76
N SER A 323 -1.34 5.10 11.19
CA SER A 323 -0.89 4.96 9.80
C SER A 323 -1.85 5.54 8.77
N ALA A 324 -3.16 5.38 8.96
CA ALA A 324 -4.17 5.94 8.08
C ALA A 324 -4.16 7.47 8.06
N ALA A 325 -4.04 8.10 9.23
CA ALA A 325 -3.95 9.54 9.35
C ALA A 325 -2.63 10.09 8.78
N LEU A 326 -1.52 9.40 9.06
CA LEU A 326 -0.21 9.75 8.53
C LEU A 326 -0.19 9.66 6.99
N PHE A 327 -0.85 8.62 6.43
CA PHE A 327 -0.96 8.47 4.98
C PHE A 327 -1.69 9.64 4.31
N VAL A 328 -2.72 10.21 4.92
CA VAL A 328 -3.49 11.30 4.31
C VAL A 328 -2.93 12.69 4.62
N CYS A 329 -2.14 12.85 5.70
CA CYS A 329 -1.63 14.17 6.07
C CYS A 329 -0.19 14.44 5.61
N HIS A 330 0.64 13.40 5.34
CA HIS A 330 2.03 13.63 4.97
C HIS A 330 2.24 14.45 3.68
N PRO A 331 1.34 14.48 2.67
CA PRO A 331 1.51 15.39 1.55
C PRO A 331 1.43 16.87 1.93
N ILE A 332 0.67 17.18 3.00
CA ILE A 332 0.54 18.55 3.55
C ILE A 332 1.90 19.02 4.08
N THR A 333 2.48 18.25 4.99
CA THR A 333 3.76 18.56 5.62
C THR A 333 4.91 18.51 4.62
N ARG A 334 4.87 17.56 3.64
CA ARG A 334 5.82 17.54 2.53
C ARG A 334 5.82 18.86 1.77
N LYS A 335 4.65 19.37 1.38
CA LYS A 335 4.56 20.63 0.61
C LYS A 335 5.15 21.81 1.37
N ILE A 336 5.02 21.82 2.71
CA ILE A 336 5.55 22.89 3.57
C ILE A 336 7.08 22.78 3.72
N PHE A 337 7.63 21.60 3.94
CA PHE A 337 9.02 21.43 4.36
C PHE A 337 10.00 21.02 3.25
N ILE A 338 9.52 20.55 2.09
CA ILE A 338 10.40 20.16 0.98
C ILE A 338 11.28 21.31 0.47
N PRO A 339 10.85 22.60 0.45
CA PRO A 339 11.70 23.70 0.01
C PRO A 339 12.97 23.84 0.87
N ILE A 340 12.91 23.54 2.18
CA ILE A 340 14.06 23.60 3.08
C ILE A 340 15.15 22.60 2.61
N SER A 341 14.76 21.35 2.33
CA SER A 341 15.72 20.36 1.85
C SER A 341 16.24 20.63 0.44
N ARG A 342 15.49 21.36 -0.40
CA ARG A 342 15.91 21.70 -1.76
C ARG A 342 16.87 22.89 -1.82
N GLN A 343 16.82 23.78 -0.83
CA GLN A 343 17.56 25.04 -0.82
C GLN A 343 18.70 25.05 0.19
N GLY A 344 18.76 24.09 1.11
CA GLY A 344 19.72 24.07 2.21
C GLY A 344 19.99 22.68 2.75
N ASP A 345 19.78 22.51 4.06
CA ASP A 345 20.06 21.26 4.76
C ASP A 345 18.95 20.22 4.54
N MET A 346 19.28 19.12 3.82
CA MET A 346 18.36 18.02 3.54
C MET A 346 17.86 17.35 4.83
N TYR A 347 18.73 17.16 5.81
CA TYR A 347 18.38 16.50 7.07
C TYR A 347 17.50 17.36 7.96
N ALA A 348 17.73 18.68 8.00
CA ALA A 348 16.88 19.62 8.74
C ALA A 348 15.45 19.61 8.20
N GLY A 349 15.28 19.69 6.86
CA GLY A 349 13.98 19.61 6.23
C GLY A 349 13.28 18.27 6.47
N LEU A 350 14.00 17.16 6.40
CA LEU A 350 13.48 15.82 6.70
C LEU A 350 13.03 15.71 8.16
N LEU A 351 13.82 16.19 9.11
CA LEU A 351 13.49 16.15 10.55
C LEU A 351 12.22 16.94 10.85
N LEU A 352 12.10 18.15 10.32
CA LEU A 352 10.90 18.98 10.46
C LEU A 352 9.68 18.29 9.85
N TYR A 353 9.85 17.69 8.67
CA TYR A 353 8.80 16.91 8.02
C TYR A 353 8.35 15.72 8.88
N ILE A 354 9.26 14.93 9.44
CA ILE A 354 8.96 13.78 10.30
C ILE A 354 8.15 14.23 11.52
N VAL A 355 8.68 15.18 12.29
CA VAL A 355 8.05 15.64 13.54
C VAL A 355 6.67 16.22 13.24
N SER A 356 6.57 17.11 12.26
CA SER A 356 5.29 17.75 11.90
C SER A 356 4.27 16.75 11.34
N SER A 357 4.71 15.77 10.54
CA SER A 357 3.82 14.74 10.02
C SER A 357 3.24 13.87 11.13
N ILE A 358 4.04 13.48 12.10
CA ILE A 358 3.59 12.68 13.25
C ILE A 358 2.61 13.46 14.11
N CYS A 359 2.91 14.74 14.42
CA CYS A 359 2.01 15.62 15.18
C CYS A 359 0.68 15.82 14.43
N LEU A 360 0.74 16.09 13.15
CA LEU A 360 -0.46 16.30 12.32
C LEU A 360 -1.28 15.00 12.19
N ALA A 361 -0.63 13.86 12.06
CA ALA A 361 -1.30 12.56 12.02
C ALA A 361 -2.04 12.25 13.33
N TRP A 362 -1.48 12.62 14.48
CA TRP A 362 -2.17 12.49 15.74
C TRP A 362 -3.45 13.35 15.77
N LEU A 363 -3.39 14.61 15.35
CA LEU A 363 -4.56 15.49 15.24
C LEU A 363 -5.61 14.92 14.27
N PHE A 364 -5.20 14.48 13.10
CA PHE A 364 -6.09 13.88 12.09
C PHE A 364 -6.75 12.60 12.59
N THR A 365 -6.04 11.81 13.39
CA THR A 365 -6.63 10.63 14.05
C THR A 365 -7.80 11.03 14.96
N GLN A 366 -7.69 12.14 15.71
CA GLN A 366 -8.78 12.62 16.55
C GLN A 366 -9.97 13.15 15.72
N LEU A 367 -9.69 13.88 14.63
CA LEU A 367 -10.73 14.36 13.70
C LEU A 367 -11.47 13.19 13.03
N MET A 368 -10.75 12.21 12.53
CA MET A 368 -11.33 11.01 11.90
C MET A 368 -12.22 10.21 12.86
N LYS A 369 -11.90 10.17 14.16
CA LYS A 369 -12.75 9.52 15.16
C LYS A 369 -14.10 10.19 15.33
N LYS A 370 -14.21 11.52 15.09
CA LYS A 370 -15.48 12.27 15.18
C LYS A 370 -16.43 11.98 14.02
N ILE A 371 -15.91 11.53 12.87
CA ILE A 371 -16.75 11.14 11.74
C ILE A 371 -17.37 9.76 12.03
N PRO A 372 -18.70 9.59 11.92
CA PRO A 372 -19.35 8.30 12.17
C PRO A 372 -18.77 7.16 11.32
N ASN A 373 -18.68 5.98 11.90
CA ASN A 373 -18.32 4.79 11.14
C ASN A 373 -19.51 4.35 10.28
N PRO A 374 -19.29 3.94 9.03
CA PRO A 374 -20.34 3.36 8.23
C PRO A 374 -20.84 2.06 8.87
N LYS A 375 -22.14 1.81 8.77
CA LYS A 375 -22.77 0.56 9.19
C LYS A 375 -22.80 -0.41 8.01
N LEU A 376 -22.45 -1.66 8.28
CA LEU A 376 -22.49 -2.74 7.28
C LEU A 376 -23.92 -3.20 7.04
#